data_96109712c4465825a274b5e7df093374
#
_entry.id   96109712c4465825a274b5e7df093374
#
_cell.length_a   1.000
_cell.length_b   1.000
_cell.length_c   1.000
_cell.angle_alpha   90.00
_cell.angle_beta   90.00
_cell.angle_gamma   90.00
#
_symmetry.space_group_name_H-M   'P 1'
#
loop_
_entity.id
_entity.type
_entity.pdbx_description
1 polymer ?
#
loop_
_entity_poly.entity_id
_entity_poly.type
_entity_poly.pdbx_seq_one_letter_code
_entity_poly.pdbx_strand_id
1 'polypeptide(L)'
;KNLVNALRRPEVRGRWGEITLRRLVELAGMVEHCDFQEQVHTSGESASIRPDMIVRMPDRRQLVVDVKTPLDAYLAAAEAATDDERQAQLQRHARNVRAHIRLLASKAYWEQFDESPEFVILFIPGDQFLSAALNEQGDLIEYALSNQIILATPTSLVALLKAVAYG
;
A
#
# COMPACT_ATOMS: atom_id res chain seq x y z
N LYS A 1 5.24 -10.40 20.99
CA LYS A 1 4.25 -9.54 21.69
C LYS A 1 4.54 -8.03 21.54
N ASN A 2 5.81 -7.62 21.51
CA ASN A 2 6.17 -6.22 21.43
C ASN A 2 5.87 -5.58 20.06
N LEU A 3 6.06 -6.34 18.97
CA LEU A 3 5.79 -5.83 17.62
C LEU A 3 4.28 -5.59 17.40
N VAL A 4 3.43 -6.51 17.86
CA VAL A 4 1.98 -6.36 17.76
C VAL A 4 1.51 -5.11 18.50
N ASN A 5 2.02 -4.88 19.70
CA ASN A 5 1.67 -3.69 20.49
C ASN A 5 2.16 -2.40 19.84
N ALA A 6 3.36 -2.43 19.24
CA ALA A 6 3.90 -1.29 18.51
C ALA A 6 3.03 -0.94 17.29
N LEU A 7 2.59 -1.93 16.54
CA LEU A 7 1.78 -1.74 15.33
C LEU A 7 0.33 -1.29 15.61
N ARG A 8 -0.09 -1.23 16.88
CA ARG A 8 -1.39 -0.67 17.22
C ARG A 8 -1.46 0.84 17.07
N ARG A 9 -0.32 1.51 17.12
CA ARG A 9 -0.26 2.97 16.94
C ARG A 9 -0.19 3.30 15.45
N PRO A 10 -1.14 4.10 14.92
CA PRO A 10 -1.17 4.44 13.49
C PRO A 10 0.13 5.06 12.98
N GLU A 11 0.75 5.95 13.75
CA GLU A 11 2.01 6.60 13.37
C GLU A 11 3.17 5.61 13.29
N VAL A 12 3.20 4.60 14.16
CA VAL A 12 4.23 3.56 14.13
C VAL A 12 4.04 2.67 12.89
N ARG A 13 2.79 2.32 12.57
CA ARG A 13 2.48 1.53 11.36
C ARG A 13 2.88 2.27 10.10
N GLY A 14 2.54 3.56 10.01
CA GLY A 14 2.89 4.38 8.87
C GLY A 14 4.40 4.44 8.66
N ARG A 15 5.15 4.68 9.72
CA ARG A 15 6.61 4.72 9.68
C ARG A 15 7.20 3.36 9.29
N TRP A 16 6.66 2.28 9.83
CA TRP A 16 7.10 0.94 9.46
C TRP A 16 6.90 0.65 7.97
N GLY A 17 5.75 1.03 7.43
CA GLY A 17 5.47 0.89 6.01
C GLY A 17 6.43 1.68 5.14
N GLU A 18 6.73 2.92 5.51
CA GLU A 18 7.69 3.77 4.80
C GLU A 18 9.11 3.20 4.86
N ILE A 19 9.55 2.74 6.04
CA ILE A 19 10.88 2.14 6.21
C ILE A 19 10.99 0.86 5.38
N THR A 20 9.96 0.04 5.38
CA THR A 20 9.92 -1.18 4.57
C THR A 20 10.03 -0.84 3.08
N LEU A 21 9.29 0.15 2.62
CA LEU A 21 9.35 0.60 1.23
C LEU A 21 10.75 1.05 0.83
N ARG A 22 11.38 1.90 1.65
CA ARG A 22 12.75 2.38 1.40
C ARG A 22 13.74 1.23 1.32
N ARG A 23 13.62 0.27 2.22
CA ARG A 23 14.49 -0.91 2.24
C ARG A 23 14.38 -1.73 0.97
N LEU A 24 13.16 -1.92 0.48
CA LEU A 24 12.93 -2.67 -0.75
C LEU A 24 13.51 -1.97 -1.97
N VAL A 25 13.39 -0.65 -2.02
CA VAL A 25 13.98 0.17 -3.09
C VAL A 25 15.50 0.05 -3.09
N GLU A 26 16.12 0.07 -1.92
CA GLU A 26 17.56 -0.14 -1.77
C GLU A 26 17.97 -1.54 -2.28
N LEU A 27 17.23 -2.57 -1.87
CA LEU A 27 17.48 -3.95 -2.29
C LEU A 27 17.32 -4.15 -3.79
N ALA A 28 16.40 -3.43 -4.40
CA ALA A 28 16.18 -3.46 -5.85
C ALA A 28 17.21 -2.64 -6.63
N GLY A 29 18.06 -1.85 -5.95
CA GLY A 29 19.03 -0.98 -6.61
C GLY A 29 18.39 0.21 -7.32
N MET A 30 17.22 0.66 -6.86
CA MET A 30 16.41 1.67 -7.55
C MET A 30 16.38 3.04 -6.84
N VAL A 31 17.27 3.26 -5.87
CA VAL A 31 17.26 4.50 -5.05
C VAL A 31 17.32 5.76 -5.92
N GLU A 32 18.14 5.75 -6.97
CA GLU A 32 18.32 6.90 -7.86
C GLU A 32 17.07 7.21 -8.71
N HIS A 33 16.20 6.21 -8.88
CA HIS A 33 15.00 6.32 -9.70
C HIS A 33 13.74 6.59 -8.88
N CYS A 34 13.86 6.67 -7.55
CA CYS A 34 12.71 6.79 -6.66
C CYS A 34 12.76 8.09 -5.88
N ASP A 35 11.67 8.85 -5.93
CA ASP A 35 11.47 10.05 -5.14
C ASP A 35 10.49 9.76 -4.02
N PHE A 36 10.98 9.82 -2.79
CA PHE A 36 10.15 9.66 -1.60
C PHE A 36 9.53 11.01 -1.23
N GLN A 37 8.22 11.02 -1.03
CA GLN A 37 7.49 12.20 -0.62
C GLN A 37 7.31 12.19 0.89
N GLU A 38 7.82 13.21 1.57
CA GLU A 38 7.55 13.34 3.00
C GLU A 38 6.10 13.76 3.21
N GLN A 39 5.40 13.01 4.05
CA GLN A 39 4.03 13.34 4.45
C GLN A 39 4.09 14.52 5.41
N VAL A 40 3.93 15.73 4.90
CA VAL A 40 3.77 16.91 5.73
C VAL A 40 2.33 16.93 6.22
N HIS A 41 2.13 16.66 7.49
CA HIS A 41 0.83 16.84 8.12
C HIS A 41 0.54 18.35 8.24
N THR A 42 0.08 18.96 7.16
CA THR A 42 -0.50 20.28 7.25
C THR A 42 -1.97 20.14 7.57
N SER A 43 -2.33 20.54 8.74
CA SER A 43 -3.72 20.76 9.14
C SER A 43 -4.26 21.96 8.37
N GLY A 44 -4.74 21.75 7.16
CA GLY A 44 -5.32 22.79 6.31
C GLY A 44 -6.16 22.17 5.19
N GLU A 45 -7.21 22.85 4.83
CA GLU A 45 -8.29 22.42 3.94
C GLU A 45 -7.91 22.07 2.49
N SER A 46 -6.65 22.05 2.15
CA SER A 46 -6.18 21.52 0.87
C SER A 46 -5.10 20.48 1.12
N ALA A 47 -5.53 19.32 1.64
CA ALA A 47 -4.68 18.15 1.63
C ALA A 47 -4.42 17.78 0.17
N SER A 48 -3.34 18.32 -0.40
CA SER A 48 -2.86 17.83 -1.68
C SER A 48 -2.54 16.35 -1.47
N ILE A 49 -3.23 15.51 -2.24
CA ILE A 49 -3.05 14.07 -2.23
C ILE A 49 -1.65 13.81 -2.74
N ARG A 50 -0.73 13.43 -1.83
CA ARG A 50 0.65 13.14 -2.18
C ARG A 50 0.90 11.64 -2.12
N PRO A 51 1.47 11.06 -3.16
CA PRO A 51 1.93 9.68 -3.09
C PRO A 51 3.10 9.56 -2.11
N ASP A 52 3.32 8.36 -1.59
CA ASP A 52 4.47 8.12 -0.70
C ASP A 52 5.78 8.04 -1.47
N MET A 53 5.72 7.58 -2.72
CA MET A 53 6.88 7.46 -3.57
C MET A 53 6.48 7.59 -5.05
N ILE A 54 7.35 8.19 -5.82
CA ILE A 54 7.25 8.22 -7.29
C ILE A 54 8.47 7.51 -7.87
N VAL A 55 8.25 6.53 -8.73
CA VAL A 55 9.31 5.83 -9.46
C VAL A 55 9.40 6.44 -10.86
N ARG A 56 10.57 6.95 -11.22
CA ARG A 56 10.82 7.49 -12.57
C ARG A 56 11.25 6.34 -13.49
N MET A 57 10.51 6.17 -14.56
CA MET A 57 10.79 5.16 -15.57
C MET A 57 11.63 5.75 -16.73
N PRO A 58 12.35 4.91 -17.50
CA PRO A 58 13.27 5.40 -18.53
C PRO A 58 12.64 6.28 -19.61
N ASP A 59 11.36 6.11 -19.89
CA ASP A 59 10.65 6.81 -20.97
C ASP A 59 9.84 8.03 -20.47
N ARG A 60 10.26 8.62 -19.36
CA ARG A 60 9.61 9.75 -18.66
C ARG A 60 8.28 9.41 -17.99
N ARG A 61 7.82 8.18 -18.07
CA ARG A 61 6.65 7.76 -17.32
C ARG A 61 6.97 7.72 -15.84
N GLN A 62 5.95 7.93 -15.03
CA GLN A 62 6.06 7.88 -13.58
C GLN A 62 5.13 6.80 -13.04
N LEU A 63 5.63 6.05 -12.06
CA LEU A 63 4.86 5.06 -11.35
C LEU A 63 4.64 5.59 -9.94
N VAL A 64 3.39 5.67 -9.52
CA VAL A 64 3.02 6.20 -8.20
C VAL A 64 2.83 5.05 -7.23
N VAL A 65 3.43 5.15 -6.05
CA VAL A 65 3.29 4.16 -4.98
C VAL A 65 2.68 4.82 -3.75
N ASP A 66 1.60 4.24 -3.24
CA ASP A 66 0.96 4.64 -2.00
C ASP A 66 1.08 3.49 -1.01
N VAL A 67 1.55 3.78 0.20
CA VAL A 67 1.71 2.79 1.28
C VAL A 67 0.48 2.83 2.18
N LYS A 68 -0.12 1.68 2.44
CA LYS A 68 -1.21 1.56 3.42
C LYS A 68 -1.01 0.35 4.30
N THR A 69 -1.24 0.55 5.59
CA THR A 69 -1.16 -0.50 6.60
C THR A 69 -2.49 -0.64 7.33
N PRO A 70 -3.55 -1.16 6.65
CA PRO A 70 -4.88 -1.30 7.28
C PRO A 70 -4.90 -2.53 8.18
N LEU A 71 -4.23 -2.45 9.34
CA LEU A 71 -3.99 -3.61 10.20
C LEU A 71 -4.94 -3.73 11.39
N ASP A 72 -5.81 -2.76 11.66
CA ASP A 72 -6.65 -2.78 12.87
C ASP A 72 -7.48 -4.05 13.00
N ALA A 73 -8.17 -4.44 11.95
CA ALA A 73 -9.00 -5.63 11.95
C ALA A 73 -8.17 -6.92 11.98
N TYR A 74 -7.04 -6.93 11.28
CA TYR A 74 -6.11 -8.06 11.30
C TYR A 74 -5.59 -8.32 12.72
N LEU A 75 -5.16 -7.27 13.43
CA LEU A 75 -4.68 -7.38 14.79
C LEU A 75 -5.80 -7.81 15.75
N ALA A 76 -7.01 -7.30 15.55
CA ALA A 76 -8.17 -7.72 16.33
C ALA A 76 -8.49 -9.20 16.13
N ALA A 77 -8.34 -9.70 14.90
CA ALA A 77 -8.51 -11.13 14.61
C ALA A 77 -7.47 -11.98 15.34
N ALA A 78 -6.22 -11.53 15.42
CA ALA A 78 -5.16 -12.25 16.13
C ALA A 78 -5.43 -12.35 17.63
N GLU A 79 -6.18 -11.42 18.19
CA GLU A 79 -6.51 -11.37 19.63
C GLU A 79 -7.91 -11.91 19.94
N ALA A 80 -8.67 -12.35 18.94
CA ALA A 80 -10.05 -12.79 19.14
C ALA A 80 -10.09 -14.03 20.04
N ALA A 81 -11.06 -14.04 20.95
CA ALA A 81 -11.25 -15.12 21.91
C ALA A 81 -11.93 -16.34 21.28
N THR A 82 -12.73 -16.14 20.23
CA THR A 82 -13.48 -17.21 19.57
C THR A 82 -13.21 -17.20 18.07
N ASP A 83 -13.49 -18.34 17.42
CA ASP A 83 -13.36 -18.46 15.96
C ASP A 83 -14.34 -17.54 15.23
N ASP A 84 -15.55 -17.36 15.76
CA ASP A 84 -16.55 -16.47 15.17
C ASP A 84 -16.10 -15.02 15.22
N GLU A 85 -15.52 -14.58 16.32
CA GLU A 85 -14.95 -13.23 16.44
C GLU A 85 -13.78 -13.03 15.47
N ARG A 86 -12.91 -14.04 15.39
CA ARG A 86 -11.77 -14.00 14.46
C ARG A 86 -12.25 -13.85 13.03
N GLN A 87 -13.22 -14.68 12.63
CA GLN A 87 -13.76 -14.64 11.26
C GLN A 87 -14.41 -13.29 10.95
N ALA A 88 -15.15 -12.72 11.89
CA ALA A 88 -15.76 -11.40 11.73
C ALA A 88 -14.69 -10.32 11.51
N GLN A 89 -13.57 -10.38 12.24
CA GLN A 89 -12.48 -9.42 12.10
C GLN A 89 -11.71 -9.61 10.80
N LEU A 90 -11.52 -10.84 10.34
CA LEU A 90 -10.88 -11.10 9.05
C LEU A 90 -11.72 -10.57 7.89
N GLN A 91 -13.05 -10.72 7.97
CA GLN A 91 -13.96 -10.15 6.99
C GLN A 91 -13.88 -8.61 6.98
N ARG A 92 -13.79 -8.01 8.18
CA ARG A 92 -13.61 -6.56 8.31
C ARG A 92 -12.28 -6.11 7.70
N HIS A 93 -11.23 -6.88 7.90
CA HIS A 93 -9.91 -6.61 7.31
C HIS A 93 -10.00 -6.56 5.78
N ALA A 94 -10.65 -7.54 5.17
CA ALA A 94 -10.83 -7.57 3.72
C ALA A 94 -11.64 -6.37 3.21
N ARG A 95 -12.69 -5.99 3.93
CA ARG A 95 -13.47 -4.79 3.60
C ARG A 95 -12.64 -3.52 3.70
N ASN A 96 -11.76 -3.45 4.70
CA ASN A 96 -10.85 -2.31 4.87
C ASN A 96 -9.87 -2.18 3.70
N VAL A 97 -9.32 -3.29 3.25
CA VAL A 97 -8.44 -3.30 2.07
C VAL A 97 -9.21 -2.83 0.82
N ARG A 98 -10.41 -3.34 0.61
CA ARG A 98 -11.27 -2.92 -0.51
C ARG A 98 -11.60 -1.43 -0.43
N ALA A 99 -11.87 -0.92 0.75
CA ALA A 99 -12.16 0.50 0.96
C ALA A 99 -10.95 1.38 0.62
N HIS A 100 -9.74 0.94 0.94
CA HIS A 100 -8.52 1.66 0.57
C HIS A 100 -8.28 1.66 -0.94
N ILE A 101 -8.56 0.55 -1.62
CA ILE A 101 -8.51 0.48 -3.09
C ILE A 101 -9.47 1.52 -3.68
N ARG A 102 -10.70 1.56 -3.18
CA ARG A 102 -11.73 2.50 -3.66
C ARG A 102 -11.32 3.94 -3.41
N LEU A 103 -10.83 4.24 -2.21
CA LEU A 103 -10.37 5.58 -1.85
C LEU A 103 -9.21 6.02 -2.75
N LEU A 104 -8.25 5.15 -2.99
CA LEU A 104 -7.10 5.45 -3.83
C LEU A 104 -7.52 5.66 -5.29
N ALA A 105 -8.47 4.86 -5.79
CA ALA A 105 -9.00 5.01 -7.13
C ALA A 105 -9.75 6.35 -7.30
N SER A 106 -10.38 6.86 -6.24
CA SER A 106 -11.11 8.13 -6.26
C SER A 106 -10.20 9.35 -6.11
N LYS A 107 -8.95 9.16 -5.65
CA LYS A 107 -7.99 10.25 -5.54
C LYS A 107 -7.59 10.73 -6.93
N ALA A 108 -7.51 12.04 -7.10
CA ALA A 108 -7.18 12.65 -8.38
C ALA A 108 -5.67 12.61 -8.68
N TYR A 109 -4.99 11.50 -8.36
CA TYR A 109 -3.58 11.33 -8.74
C TYR A 109 -3.37 11.44 -10.24
N TRP A 110 -4.35 10.96 -11.00
CA TRP A 110 -4.35 10.93 -12.45
C TRP A 110 -4.29 12.35 -13.05
N GLU A 111 -4.85 13.33 -12.34
CA GLU A 111 -4.95 14.72 -12.81
C GLU A 111 -3.74 15.57 -12.41
N GLN A 112 -2.93 15.12 -11.44
CA GLN A 112 -1.81 15.88 -10.89
C GLN A 112 -0.52 15.77 -11.70
N PHE A 113 -0.44 14.82 -12.60
CA PHE A 113 0.75 14.55 -13.38
C PHE A 113 0.51 14.95 -14.84
N ASP A 114 1.50 15.59 -15.47
CA ASP A 114 1.45 15.97 -16.88
C ASP A 114 1.24 14.74 -17.78
N GLU A 115 1.82 13.62 -17.39
CA GLU A 115 1.55 12.31 -17.98
C GLU A 115 0.91 11.44 -16.91
N SER A 116 -0.39 11.16 -17.06
CA SER A 116 -1.12 10.30 -16.11
C SER A 116 -0.50 8.91 -16.05
N PRO A 117 -0.16 8.40 -14.87
CA PRO A 117 0.29 7.02 -14.76
C PRO A 117 -0.84 6.07 -15.14
N GLU A 118 -0.52 4.97 -15.82
CA GLU A 118 -1.52 3.97 -16.17
C GLU A 118 -2.05 3.24 -14.95
N PHE A 119 -1.20 3.07 -13.93
CA PHE A 119 -1.53 2.39 -12.69
C PHE A 119 -0.93 3.09 -11.50
N VAL A 120 -1.61 2.96 -10.37
CA VAL A 120 -1.08 3.32 -9.07
C VAL A 120 -0.84 2.03 -8.29
N ILE A 121 0.29 1.94 -7.62
CA ILE A 121 0.61 0.79 -6.76
C ILE A 121 0.13 1.08 -5.35
N LEU A 122 -0.70 0.20 -4.81
CA LEU A 122 -1.03 0.16 -3.39
C LEU A 122 -0.11 -0.86 -2.72
N PHE A 123 0.86 -0.36 -1.96
CA PHE A 123 1.84 -1.20 -1.28
C PHE A 123 1.36 -1.56 0.12
N ILE A 124 1.24 -2.85 0.36
CA ILE A 124 0.88 -3.42 1.67
C ILE A 124 2.14 -4.08 2.22
N PRO A 125 2.71 -3.59 3.35
CA PRO A 125 4.06 -3.96 3.77
C PRO A 125 4.18 -5.34 4.44
N GLY A 126 3.34 -6.30 4.07
CA GLY A 126 3.43 -7.68 4.54
C GLY A 126 2.56 -8.60 3.71
N ASP A 127 3.14 -9.69 3.21
CA ASP A 127 2.41 -10.66 2.36
C ASP A 127 1.23 -11.28 3.11
N GLN A 128 1.36 -11.55 4.41
CA GLN A 128 0.31 -12.14 5.23
C GLN A 128 -0.94 -11.26 5.32
N PHE A 129 -0.79 -9.96 5.25
CA PHE A 129 -1.93 -9.03 5.35
C PHE A 129 -2.77 -9.06 4.08
N LEU A 130 -2.12 -9.15 2.93
CA LEU A 130 -2.82 -9.30 1.66
C LEU A 130 -3.45 -10.68 1.53
N SER A 131 -2.71 -11.73 1.90
CA SER A 131 -3.22 -13.11 1.90
C SER A 131 -4.48 -13.27 2.72
N ALA A 132 -4.51 -12.69 3.93
CA ALA A 132 -5.69 -12.76 4.79
C ALA A 132 -6.90 -12.08 4.14
N ALA A 133 -6.70 -10.94 3.48
CA ALA A 133 -7.78 -10.25 2.77
C ALA A 133 -8.28 -11.06 1.57
N LEU A 134 -7.38 -11.66 0.80
CA LEU A 134 -7.72 -12.48 -0.37
C LEU A 134 -8.48 -13.75 0.01
N ASN A 135 -8.19 -14.33 1.17
CA ASN A 135 -8.93 -15.50 1.66
C ASN A 135 -10.42 -15.18 1.90
N GLU A 136 -10.72 -13.95 2.28
CA GLU A 136 -12.09 -13.52 2.54
C GLU A 136 -12.77 -12.97 1.28
N GLN A 137 -12.04 -12.28 0.42
CA GLN A 137 -12.54 -11.70 -0.82
C GLN A 137 -11.57 -12.05 -1.95
N GLY A 138 -11.81 -13.15 -2.63
CA GLY A 138 -10.92 -13.68 -3.67
C GLY A 138 -10.81 -12.80 -4.91
N ASP A 139 -11.71 -11.83 -5.09
CA ASP A 139 -11.74 -10.93 -6.25
C ASP A 139 -10.99 -9.61 -6.03
N LEU A 140 -10.29 -9.42 -4.89
CA LEU A 140 -9.65 -8.13 -4.57
C LEU A 140 -8.61 -7.70 -5.62
N ILE A 141 -7.82 -8.63 -6.13
CA ILE A 141 -6.80 -8.31 -7.15
C ILE A 141 -7.48 -7.82 -8.43
N GLU A 142 -8.52 -8.53 -8.88
CA GLU A 142 -9.28 -8.15 -10.07
C GLU A 142 -9.98 -6.81 -9.87
N TYR A 143 -10.57 -6.61 -8.70
CA TYR A 143 -11.22 -5.36 -8.33
C TYR A 143 -10.21 -4.20 -8.38
N ALA A 144 -9.02 -4.38 -7.81
CA ALA A 144 -7.98 -3.36 -7.84
C ALA A 144 -7.56 -3.05 -9.29
N LEU A 145 -7.28 -4.07 -10.08
CA LEU A 145 -6.88 -3.89 -11.48
C LEU A 145 -7.94 -3.18 -12.31
N SER A 146 -9.22 -3.48 -12.07
CA SER A 146 -10.34 -2.80 -12.77
C SER A 146 -10.41 -1.32 -12.41
N ASN A 147 -9.80 -0.90 -11.32
CA ASN A 147 -9.70 0.49 -10.87
C ASN A 147 -8.30 1.08 -11.12
N GLN A 148 -7.48 0.42 -11.94
CA GLN A 148 -6.11 0.83 -12.26
C GLN A 148 -5.18 0.86 -11.04
N ILE A 149 -5.44 0.00 -10.06
CA ILE A 149 -4.62 -0.17 -8.87
C ILE A 149 -3.95 -1.55 -8.92
N ILE A 150 -2.64 -1.58 -8.68
CA ILE A 150 -1.88 -2.81 -8.53
C ILE A 150 -1.58 -3.01 -7.04
N LEU A 151 -2.03 -4.12 -6.49
CA LEU A 151 -1.70 -4.50 -5.11
C LEU A 151 -0.30 -5.10 -5.10
N ALA A 152 0.57 -4.55 -4.27
CA ALA A 152 1.94 -5.04 -4.14
C ALA A 152 2.30 -5.28 -2.68
N THR A 153 3.08 -6.31 -2.44
CA THR A 153 3.66 -6.67 -1.16
C THR A 153 5.18 -6.62 -1.29
N PRO A 154 5.94 -6.79 -0.20
CA PRO A 154 7.40 -6.78 -0.30
C PRO A 154 7.96 -7.69 -1.40
N THR A 155 7.46 -8.91 -1.52
CA THR A 155 7.92 -9.86 -2.53
C THR A 155 7.65 -9.39 -3.95
N SER A 156 6.41 -8.97 -4.22
CA SER A 156 6.01 -8.56 -5.58
C SER A 156 6.56 -7.20 -5.96
N LEU A 157 6.74 -6.28 -5.00
CA LEU A 157 7.28 -4.95 -5.29
C LEU A 157 8.73 -5.02 -5.77
N VAL A 158 9.58 -5.84 -5.13
CA VAL A 158 10.97 -6.02 -5.55
C VAL A 158 11.02 -6.52 -6.99
N ALA A 159 10.20 -7.52 -7.32
CA ALA A 159 10.14 -8.05 -8.69
C ALA A 159 9.68 -6.99 -9.69
N LEU A 160 8.67 -6.20 -9.33
CA LEU A 160 8.14 -5.12 -10.18
C LEU A 160 9.19 -4.04 -10.42
N LEU A 161 9.88 -3.59 -9.37
CA LEU A 161 10.93 -2.58 -9.47
C LEU A 161 12.08 -3.05 -10.35
N LYS A 162 12.50 -4.30 -10.21
CA LYS A 162 13.54 -4.88 -11.07
C LYS A 162 13.11 -4.96 -12.52
N ALA A 163 11.87 -5.35 -12.79
CA ALA A 163 11.34 -5.40 -14.16
C ALA A 163 11.33 -4.00 -14.79
N VAL A 164 10.95 -2.97 -14.03
CA VAL A 164 10.95 -1.57 -14.48
C VAL A 164 12.38 -1.10 -14.78
N ALA A 165 13.36 -1.48 -13.95
CA ALA A 165 14.76 -1.08 -14.13
C ALA A 165 15.36 -1.63 -15.42
N TYR A 166 14.95 -2.82 -15.83
CA TYR A 166 15.48 -3.50 -17.04
C TYR A 166 14.59 -3.33 -18.27
N GLY A 167 13.41 -2.77 -18.09
CA GLY A 167 12.49 -2.51 -19.18
C GLY A 167 12.76 -1.20 -19.87
#